data_a3a7ee700e498d5140a044d4a852e1c9
#
_entry.id   a3a7ee700e498d5140a044d4a852e1c9
#
_cell.length_a   1.000
_cell.length_b   1.000
_cell.length_c   1.000
_cell.angle_alpha   90.00
_cell.angle_beta   90.00
_cell.angle_gamma   90.00
#
_symmetry.space_group_name_H-M   'P 1'
#
loop_
_entity.id
_entity.type
_entity.pdbx_description
1 polymer ?
#
loop_
_entity_poly.entity_id
_entity_poly.type
_entity_poly.pdbx_seq_one_letter_code
_entity_poly.pdbx_strand_id
1 'polypeptide(L)'
;MDKNSGQNKKIVKKVNKVQMHIIYLFIGLLIFIIGVMARYVWVQIVRGDEMLSRLESQVQESSVLHVPRGTIYDAEMKELAISTMVSSLYIDPNHVEDPEQTARDVAPLIGLTEKDILDDIAQGGGFVWVKRQMEPEETKALKNLMKEKPEYVACLGFIQESKRYYPNDMLAANVIGFVGTDDKGLDGIEQQFDGMIKGEEQTSSIFTDALARPIMDSVFLKNSPVDANCKNIQLAINAQYQFIIEKALDKAMMDHGAESVTAIVMNPKNGDILAMASRPSYDPNNFHKYDPNVWKNRAVSDIYEPGSTFKSIVAAAGFQEKLVSPTDIFVDPGTIEVSGRTIQNWSGDSFGTVTFLDVVKNSINTGFAQLGLELGGERLMNYARKFGFGERTGIELPGEESGILFNPKDMVASDVATSSIGQSIAVTPLQMITAMSAIANDGVLLKPHIVKAIYNADGTVYQQMEREEVRRCIDSDVDKTLKSVLEQVVSTGGGSKASIEGYHIAGKTGTAQKIDMVNGGYLPGHYIASFCGFGPVEDPQFTVLVIINDPAGGEYYGGQVAAPIAHDIFLQLFRYANVKPINGNQSLLDDIKGTEAKN
;
A
#
# COMPACT_ATOMS: atom_id res chain seq x y z
N MET A 1 -102.30 60.55 41.17
CA MET A 1 -101.69 59.85 40.04
C MET A 1 -100.38 60.58 39.71
N ASP A 2 -99.20 60.13 40.22
CA ASP A 2 -97.87 60.43 39.64
C ASP A 2 -96.73 60.08 40.60
N LYS A 3 -96.62 58.78 40.92
CA LYS A 3 -95.42 58.28 41.61
C LYS A 3 -94.73 57.08 40.89
N ASN A 4 -95.33 56.58 39.78
CA ASN A 4 -94.78 55.40 39.09
C ASN A 4 -93.88 55.74 37.86
N SER A 5 -93.83 56.98 37.36
CA SER A 5 -92.99 57.32 36.16
C SER A 5 -91.53 57.55 36.53
N GLY A 6 -91.23 57.88 37.82
CA GLY A 6 -89.83 58.15 38.22
C GLY A 6 -89.02 56.89 38.53
N GLN A 7 -89.66 55.81 38.97
CA GLN A 7 -88.93 54.52 39.22
C GLN A 7 -88.55 53.78 37.92
N ASN A 8 -89.45 53.77 36.93
CA ASN A 8 -89.15 53.11 35.64
C ASN A 8 -88.00 53.81 34.89
N LYS A 9 -87.90 55.15 34.94
CA LYS A 9 -86.77 55.91 34.33
C LYS A 9 -85.45 55.64 35.03
N LYS A 10 -85.45 55.40 36.37
CA LYS A 10 -84.20 55.05 37.09
C LYS A 10 -83.75 53.62 36.82
N ILE A 11 -84.67 52.65 36.67
CA ILE A 11 -84.38 51.28 36.36
C ILE A 11 -83.87 51.16 34.96
N VAL A 12 -84.51 51.80 33.96
CA VAL A 12 -84.02 51.81 32.54
C VAL A 12 -82.66 52.49 32.40
N LYS A 13 -82.39 53.60 33.15
CA LYS A 13 -81.06 54.20 33.17
C LYS A 13 -79.97 53.31 33.81
N LYS A 14 -80.35 52.50 34.83
CA LYS A 14 -79.42 51.57 35.52
C LYS A 14 -79.13 50.34 34.64
N VAL A 15 -80.12 49.81 33.94
CA VAL A 15 -79.98 48.71 32.95
C VAL A 15 -79.12 49.14 31.77
N ASN A 16 -79.35 50.35 31.20
CA ASN A 16 -78.52 50.87 30.13
C ASN A 16 -77.05 51.10 30.59
N LYS A 17 -76.82 51.47 31.83
CA LYS A 17 -75.46 51.65 32.36
C LYS A 17 -74.73 50.28 32.54
N VAL A 18 -75.41 49.24 32.97
CA VAL A 18 -74.85 47.88 33.01
C VAL A 18 -74.57 47.33 31.62
N GLN A 19 -75.55 47.51 30.71
CA GLN A 19 -75.31 47.13 29.28
C GLN A 19 -74.12 47.84 28.63
N MET A 20 -73.94 49.12 28.91
CA MET A 20 -72.80 49.90 28.46
C MET A 20 -71.46 49.34 29.04
N HIS A 21 -71.45 48.96 30.32
CA HIS A 21 -70.26 48.37 30.93
C HIS A 21 -69.91 47.01 30.35
N ILE A 22 -70.95 46.20 30.09
CA ILE A 22 -70.77 44.90 29.38
C ILE A 22 -70.21 45.13 27.99
N ILE A 23 -70.72 46.10 27.24
CA ILE A 23 -70.20 46.46 25.88
C ILE A 23 -68.74 46.91 26.00
N TYR A 24 -68.41 47.80 26.97
CA TYR A 24 -67.00 48.17 27.14
C TYR A 24 -66.11 47.03 27.53
N LEU A 25 -66.58 46.07 28.30
CA LEU A 25 -65.87 44.88 28.67
C LEU A 25 -65.65 43.97 27.46
N PHE A 26 -66.66 43.81 26.63
CA PHE A 26 -66.55 43.08 25.36
C PHE A 26 -65.60 43.74 24.39
N ILE A 27 -65.65 45.11 24.26
CA ILE A 27 -64.71 45.84 23.42
C ILE A 27 -63.27 45.69 23.96
N GLY A 28 -63.08 45.80 25.26
CA GLY A 28 -61.78 45.58 25.90
C GLY A 28 -61.22 44.18 25.66
N LEU A 29 -62.12 43.16 25.77
CA LEU A 29 -61.76 41.78 25.48
C LEU A 29 -61.40 41.57 24.00
N LEU A 30 -62.18 42.18 23.07
CA LEU A 30 -61.90 42.12 21.64
C LEU A 30 -60.57 42.75 21.30
N ILE A 31 -60.27 43.95 21.87
CA ILE A 31 -58.97 44.62 21.65
C ILE A 31 -57.84 43.76 22.21
N PHE A 32 -58.02 43.12 23.37
CA PHE A 32 -57.03 42.19 23.94
C PHE A 32 -56.79 41.01 23.03
N ILE A 33 -57.87 40.37 22.50
CA ILE A 33 -57.74 39.23 21.54
C ILE A 33 -57.01 39.67 20.26
N ILE A 34 -57.37 40.85 19.71
CA ILE A 34 -56.71 41.40 18.53
C ILE A 34 -55.21 41.64 18.86
N GLY A 35 -54.87 42.20 20.01
CA GLY A 35 -53.52 42.41 20.45
C GLY A 35 -52.69 41.09 20.57
N VAL A 36 -53.32 40.06 21.11
CA VAL A 36 -52.72 38.72 21.19
C VAL A 36 -52.50 38.12 19.82
N MET A 37 -53.52 38.24 18.94
CA MET A 37 -53.40 37.78 17.54
C MET A 37 -52.31 38.53 16.77
N ALA A 38 -52.31 39.84 16.88
CA ALA A 38 -51.28 40.68 16.27
C ALA A 38 -49.86 40.32 16.77
N ARG A 39 -49.73 40.06 18.09
CA ARG A 39 -48.47 39.59 18.71
C ARG A 39 -48.08 38.20 18.21
N TYR A 40 -49.05 37.31 18.04
CA TYR A 40 -48.79 35.95 17.52
C TYR A 40 -48.31 35.99 16.07
N VAL A 41 -49.00 36.77 15.23
CA VAL A 41 -48.60 37.00 13.84
C VAL A 41 -47.20 37.64 13.74
N TRP A 42 -46.94 38.65 14.61
CA TRP A 42 -45.64 39.31 14.64
C TRP A 42 -44.51 38.34 15.04
N VAL A 43 -44.75 37.45 16.02
CA VAL A 43 -43.76 36.44 16.42
C VAL A 43 -43.55 35.41 15.30
N GLN A 44 -44.63 34.96 14.63
CA GLN A 44 -44.51 33.97 13.58
C GLN A 44 -43.90 34.51 12.28
N ILE A 45 -44.22 35.73 11.88
CA ILE A 45 -43.77 36.26 10.58
C ILE A 45 -42.51 37.11 10.71
N VAL A 46 -42.43 37.98 11.73
CA VAL A 46 -41.31 38.92 11.88
C VAL A 46 -40.12 38.32 12.65
N ARG A 47 -40.42 37.45 13.63
CA ARG A 47 -39.38 36.77 14.41
C ARG A 47 -39.24 35.27 14.11
N GLY A 48 -39.95 34.79 13.10
CA GLY A 48 -39.92 33.37 12.72
C GLY A 48 -38.51 32.90 12.43
N ASP A 49 -37.79 33.62 11.59
CA ASP A 49 -36.42 33.29 11.24
C ASP A 49 -35.45 33.36 12.42
N GLU A 50 -35.60 34.37 13.32
CA GLU A 50 -34.80 34.47 14.54
C GLU A 50 -35.10 33.31 15.53
N MET A 51 -36.36 32.89 15.63
CA MET A 51 -36.75 31.75 16.48
C MET A 51 -36.29 30.42 15.86
N LEU A 52 -36.36 30.29 14.53
CA LEU A 52 -35.79 29.13 13.82
C LEU A 52 -34.29 29.02 14.01
N SER A 53 -33.55 30.12 13.86
CA SER A 53 -32.10 30.10 14.06
C SER A 53 -31.70 29.82 15.50
N ARG A 54 -32.48 30.28 16.49
CA ARG A 54 -32.27 29.93 17.88
C ARG A 54 -32.61 28.45 18.20
N LEU A 55 -33.67 27.93 17.56
CA LEU A 55 -34.00 26.51 17.65
C LEU A 55 -32.87 25.67 17.03
N GLU A 56 -32.44 26.04 15.84
CA GLU A 56 -31.33 25.39 15.15
C GLU A 56 -30.08 25.42 16.01
N SER A 57 -29.69 26.53 16.61
CA SER A 57 -28.52 26.64 17.47
C SER A 57 -28.63 25.88 18.82
N GLN A 58 -29.83 25.56 19.27
CA GLN A 58 -30.06 24.81 20.51
C GLN A 58 -30.25 23.30 20.29
N VAL A 59 -30.65 22.90 19.07
CA VAL A 59 -31.04 21.51 18.76
C VAL A 59 -30.10 20.90 17.70
N GLN A 60 -29.33 21.75 17.00
CA GLN A 60 -28.34 21.32 16.04
C GLN A 60 -27.00 21.06 16.77
N GLU A 61 -26.71 19.80 16.98
CA GLU A 61 -25.35 19.37 17.26
C GLU A 61 -24.70 19.01 15.92
N SER A 62 -23.56 19.63 15.62
CA SER A 62 -22.80 19.27 14.43
C SER A 62 -22.19 17.89 14.64
N SER A 63 -22.78 16.88 14.04
CA SER A 63 -22.18 15.55 13.98
C SER A 63 -21.34 15.45 12.71
N VAL A 64 -20.10 15.07 12.89
CA VAL A 64 -19.22 14.72 11.77
C VAL A 64 -19.71 13.38 11.21
N LEU A 65 -20.22 13.41 10.00
CA LEU A 65 -20.59 12.18 9.29
C LEU A 65 -19.30 11.57 8.73
N HIS A 66 -18.86 10.48 9.32
CA HIS A 66 -17.73 9.72 8.82
C HIS A 66 -18.14 9.00 7.52
N VAL A 67 -17.56 9.42 6.41
CA VAL A 67 -17.72 8.74 5.12
C VAL A 67 -16.80 7.53 5.10
N PRO A 68 -17.28 6.32 4.74
CA PRO A 68 -16.41 5.16 4.58
C PRO A 68 -15.31 5.46 3.56
N ARG A 69 -14.08 5.02 3.85
CA ARG A 69 -12.96 5.11 2.90
C ARG A 69 -13.26 4.32 1.63
N GLY A 70 -12.75 4.80 0.50
CA GLY A 70 -12.85 4.11 -0.77
C GLY A 70 -12.19 2.73 -0.73
N THR A 71 -12.64 1.85 -1.60
CA THR A 71 -12.17 0.47 -1.70
C THR A 71 -10.87 0.39 -2.48
N ILE A 72 -9.95 -0.48 -2.04
CA ILE A 72 -8.77 -0.85 -2.80
C ILE A 72 -9.03 -2.21 -3.46
N TYR A 73 -8.86 -2.27 -4.77
CA TYR A 73 -9.08 -3.45 -5.59
C TYR A 73 -7.76 -3.99 -6.15
N ASP A 74 -7.73 -5.28 -6.44
CA ASP A 74 -6.69 -5.90 -7.28
C ASP A 74 -6.87 -5.60 -8.77
N ALA A 75 -6.00 -6.14 -9.62
CA ALA A 75 -6.04 -5.95 -11.07
C ALA A 75 -7.33 -6.49 -11.74
N GLU A 76 -8.04 -7.42 -11.09
CA GLU A 76 -9.30 -8.04 -11.53
C GLU A 76 -10.53 -7.48 -10.81
N MET A 77 -10.41 -6.34 -10.11
CA MET A 77 -11.48 -5.70 -9.33
C MET A 77 -11.97 -6.55 -8.14
N LYS A 78 -11.11 -7.40 -7.57
CA LYS A 78 -11.37 -8.09 -6.31
C LYS A 78 -10.96 -7.18 -5.14
N GLU A 79 -11.74 -7.18 -4.09
CA GLU A 79 -11.53 -6.33 -2.92
C GLU A 79 -10.29 -6.77 -2.11
N LEU A 80 -9.36 -5.85 -1.92
CA LEU A 80 -8.18 -6.02 -1.06
C LEU A 80 -8.32 -5.26 0.26
N ALA A 81 -9.00 -4.11 0.26
CA ALA A 81 -9.32 -3.35 1.46
C ALA A 81 -10.68 -2.67 1.29
N ILE A 82 -11.56 -2.85 2.27
CA ILE A 82 -12.91 -2.27 2.31
C ILE A 82 -13.15 -1.54 3.62
N SER A 83 -14.10 -0.61 3.64
CA SER A 83 -14.55 0.04 4.87
C SER A 83 -16.00 -0.28 5.16
N THR A 84 -16.32 -0.48 6.42
CA THR A 84 -17.70 -0.70 6.89
C THR A 84 -17.96 0.17 8.12
N MET A 85 -19.23 0.56 8.30
CA MET A 85 -19.64 1.32 9.47
C MET A 85 -19.86 0.35 10.63
N VAL A 86 -19.18 0.61 11.73
CA VAL A 86 -19.27 -0.15 12.98
C VAL A 86 -19.59 0.77 14.14
N SER A 87 -20.11 0.22 15.24
CA SER A 87 -20.42 0.99 16.44
C SER A 87 -19.22 1.07 17.37
N SER A 88 -18.97 2.25 17.90
CA SER A 88 -18.03 2.49 19.02
C SER A 88 -18.82 2.84 20.26
N LEU A 89 -18.45 2.26 21.40
CA LEU A 89 -19.09 2.48 22.69
C LEU A 89 -18.45 3.65 23.42
N TYR A 90 -19.26 4.57 23.89
CA TYR A 90 -18.86 5.56 24.89
C TYR A 90 -19.70 5.45 26.16
N ILE A 91 -19.18 5.95 27.26
CA ILE A 91 -19.87 6.08 28.52
C ILE A 91 -19.95 7.56 28.95
N ASP A 92 -21.05 7.97 29.54
CA ASP A 92 -21.19 9.24 30.25
C ASP A 92 -21.06 8.98 31.76
N PRO A 93 -19.89 9.23 32.35
CA PRO A 93 -19.65 9.01 33.79
C PRO A 93 -20.61 9.74 34.71
N ASN A 94 -21.16 10.91 34.29
CA ASN A 94 -22.09 11.68 35.15
C ASN A 94 -23.44 10.99 35.36
N HIS A 95 -23.78 10.03 34.46
CA HIS A 95 -25.07 9.30 34.54
C HIS A 95 -24.89 7.84 34.96
N VAL A 96 -23.71 7.44 35.44
CA VAL A 96 -23.48 6.10 35.99
C VAL A 96 -23.92 6.06 37.46
N GLU A 97 -24.96 5.29 37.75
CA GLU A 97 -25.48 5.15 39.12
C GLU A 97 -24.62 4.23 39.99
N ASP A 98 -24.19 3.07 39.45
CA ASP A 98 -23.36 2.09 40.14
C ASP A 98 -22.17 1.69 39.22
N PRO A 99 -20.96 2.29 39.42
CA PRO A 99 -19.78 2.00 38.63
C PRO A 99 -19.35 0.54 38.67
N GLU A 100 -19.40 -0.12 39.85
CA GLU A 100 -18.96 -1.51 39.96
C GLU A 100 -19.90 -2.47 39.25
N GLN A 101 -21.22 -2.25 39.34
CA GLN A 101 -22.22 -3.06 38.65
C GLN A 101 -22.13 -2.85 37.14
N THR A 102 -21.94 -1.60 36.69
CA THR A 102 -21.73 -1.28 35.26
C THR A 102 -20.51 -1.98 34.70
N ALA A 103 -19.39 -1.96 35.41
CA ALA A 103 -18.17 -2.65 35.01
C ALA A 103 -18.39 -4.17 34.91
N ARG A 104 -19.01 -4.79 35.89
CA ARG A 104 -19.33 -6.24 35.88
C ARG A 104 -20.24 -6.66 34.72
N ASP A 105 -21.19 -5.83 34.34
CA ASP A 105 -22.16 -6.15 33.28
C ASP A 105 -21.61 -5.88 31.89
N VAL A 106 -20.81 -4.81 31.70
CA VAL A 106 -20.33 -4.35 30.39
C VAL A 106 -19.02 -5.04 29.96
N ALA A 107 -18.04 -5.14 30.87
CA ALA A 107 -16.72 -5.62 30.56
C ALA A 107 -16.67 -6.99 29.83
N PRO A 108 -17.40 -8.03 30.30
CA PRO A 108 -17.36 -9.35 29.68
C PRO A 108 -17.98 -9.37 28.26
N LEU A 109 -18.88 -8.44 27.93
CA LEU A 109 -19.56 -8.37 26.63
C LEU A 109 -18.66 -7.80 25.53
N ILE A 110 -17.62 -7.06 25.90
CA ILE A 110 -16.73 -6.37 24.98
C ILE A 110 -15.26 -6.79 25.11
N GLY A 111 -15.01 -7.84 25.92
CA GLY A 111 -13.66 -8.40 26.07
C GLY A 111 -12.67 -7.48 26.81
N LEU A 112 -13.15 -6.55 27.64
CA LEU A 112 -12.36 -5.70 28.54
C LEU A 112 -12.38 -6.24 29.97
N THR A 113 -11.52 -5.73 30.84
CA THR A 113 -11.56 -6.03 32.27
C THR A 113 -12.50 -5.05 33.00
N GLU A 114 -13.04 -5.48 34.14
CA GLU A 114 -13.84 -4.59 35.01
C GLU A 114 -13.05 -3.34 35.40
N LYS A 115 -11.74 -3.49 35.60
CA LYS A 115 -10.84 -2.40 35.94
C LYS A 115 -10.77 -1.35 34.81
N ASP A 116 -10.69 -1.78 33.54
CA ASP A 116 -10.66 -0.84 32.43
C ASP A 116 -11.90 0.05 32.39
N ILE A 117 -13.10 -0.54 32.60
CA ILE A 117 -14.35 0.21 32.66
C ILE A 117 -14.40 1.17 33.88
N LEU A 118 -13.90 0.73 35.03
CA LEU A 118 -13.83 1.58 36.23
C LEU A 118 -12.85 2.74 36.03
N ASP A 119 -11.72 2.50 35.40
CA ASP A 119 -10.72 3.54 35.06
C ASP A 119 -11.32 4.55 34.07
N ASP A 120 -12.11 4.09 33.08
CA ASP A 120 -12.84 4.97 32.17
C ASP A 120 -13.90 5.83 32.88
N ILE A 121 -14.71 5.24 33.77
CA ILE A 121 -15.71 5.98 34.57
C ILE A 121 -15.01 7.00 35.48
N ALA A 122 -13.86 6.65 36.05
CA ALA A 122 -13.10 7.53 36.95
C ALA A 122 -12.52 8.78 36.24
N GLN A 123 -12.41 8.79 34.91
CA GLN A 123 -11.99 9.98 34.17
C GLN A 123 -12.98 11.14 34.32
N GLY A 124 -14.26 10.84 34.60
CA GLY A 124 -15.34 11.84 34.75
C GLY A 124 -15.65 12.53 33.41
N GLY A 125 -16.57 13.49 33.48
CA GLY A 125 -17.05 14.20 32.28
C GLY A 125 -18.30 13.55 31.67
N GLY A 126 -18.82 14.15 30.58
CA GLY A 126 -20.03 13.67 29.91
C GLY A 126 -19.75 12.66 28.77
N PHE A 127 -18.49 12.36 28.49
CA PHE A 127 -18.13 11.50 27.38
C PHE A 127 -16.74 10.89 27.57
N VAL A 128 -16.67 9.57 27.61
CA VAL A 128 -15.40 8.81 27.63
C VAL A 128 -15.54 7.61 26.68
N TRP A 129 -14.57 7.43 25.78
CA TRP A 129 -14.52 6.23 24.95
C TRP A 129 -14.26 4.99 25.80
N VAL A 130 -15.09 3.96 25.66
CA VAL A 130 -14.89 2.66 26.31
C VAL A 130 -14.25 1.66 25.35
N LYS A 131 -14.84 1.51 24.16
CA LYS A 131 -14.28 0.66 23.10
C LYS A 131 -14.67 1.19 21.75
N ARG A 132 -13.66 1.51 20.94
CA ARG A 132 -13.87 1.96 19.56
C ARG A 132 -13.93 0.77 18.60
N GLN A 133 -14.65 0.94 17.49
CA GLN A 133 -14.72 0.02 16.36
C GLN A 133 -15.05 -1.43 16.77
N MET A 134 -16.10 -1.60 17.58
CA MET A 134 -16.53 -2.91 18.09
C MET A 134 -16.99 -3.86 16.98
N GLU A 135 -16.85 -5.15 17.27
CA GLU A 135 -17.41 -6.20 16.41
C GLU A 135 -18.96 -6.21 16.48
N PRO A 136 -19.66 -6.67 15.43
CA PRO A 136 -21.12 -6.70 15.39
C PRO A 136 -21.77 -7.48 16.55
N GLU A 137 -21.13 -8.56 16.99
CA GLU A 137 -21.57 -9.41 18.09
C GLU A 137 -21.52 -8.66 19.42
N GLU A 138 -20.47 -7.91 19.70
CA GLU A 138 -20.30 -7.09 20.89
C GLU A 138 -21.38 -5.98 20.95
N THR A 139 -21.57 -5.29 19.81
CA THR A 139 -22.63 -4.27 19.68
C THR A 139 -24.02 -4.85 19.96
N LYS A 140 -24.30 -6.06 19.44
CA LYS A 140 -25.58 -6.75 19.65
C LYS A 140 -25.77 -7.14 21.11
N ALA A 141 -24.71 -7.65 21.76
CA ALA A 141 -24.75 -8.03 23.17
C ALA A 141 -25.06 -6.84 24.06
N LEU A 142 -24.39 -5.69 23.85
CA LEU A 142 -24.66 -4.45 24.59
C LEU A 142 -26.06 -3.90 24.35
N LYS A 143 -26.55 -3.89 23.10
CA LYS A 143 -27.92 -3.47 22.79
C LYS A 143 -28.97 -4.36 23.47
N ASN A 144 -28.68 -5.64 23.65
CA ASN A 144 -29.56 -6.54 24.43
C ASN A 144 -29.50 -6.21 25.93
N LEU A 145 -28.31 -6.00 26.50
CA LEU A 145 -28.14 -5.56 27.88
C LEU A 145 -28.95 -4.27 28.17
N MET A 146 -28.85 -3.26 27.28
CA MET A 146 -29.59 -2.00 27.41
C MET A 146 -31.12 -2.16 27.30
N LYS A 147 -31.59 -3.21 26.59
CA LYS A 147 -33.03 -3.55 26.59
C LYS A 147 -33.48 -4.22 27.86
N GLU A 148 -32.66 -5.09 28.46
CA GLU A 148 -32.95 -5.81 29.71
C GLU A 148 -32.80 -4.90 30.92
N LYS A 149 -31.85 -3.95 30.86
CA LYS A 149 -31.53 -2.99 31.93
C LYS A 149 -31.57 -1.55 31.38
N PRO A 150 -32.75 -0.92 31.30
CA PRO A 150 -32.93 0.40 30.69
C PRO A 150 -32.14 1.54 31.37
N GLU A 151 -31.67 1.36 32.58
CA GLU A 151 -30.80 2.30 33.29
C GLU A 151 -29.51 2.60 32.50
N TYR A 152 -28.99 1.64 31.74
CA TYR A 152 -27.81 1.85 30.94
C TYR A 152 -28.01 2.76 29.71
N VAL A 153 -29.25 3.02 29.31
CA VAL A 153 -29.56 3.94 28.20
C VAL A 153 -29.14 5.39 28.52
N ALA A 154 -29.09 5.72 29.83
CA ALA A 154 -28.69 7.05 30.27
C ALA A 154 -27.17 7.27 30.25
N CYS A 155 -26.37 6.22 30.46
CA CYS A 155 -24.93 6.34 30.59
C CYS A 155 -24.12 5.71 29.43
N LEU A 156 -24.70 4.81 28.64
CA LEU A 156 -24.03 4.17 27.51
C LEU A 156 -24.61 4.67 26.18
N GLY A 157 -23.72 4.97 25.22
CA GLY A 157 -24.12 5.36 23.87
C GLY A 157 -23.22 4.81 22.80
N PHE A 158 -23.72 4.83 21.56
CA PHE A 158 -22.98 4.34 20.38
C PHE A 158 -22.77 5.45 19.38
N ILE A 159 -21.54 5.53 18.86
CA ILE A 159 -21.20 6.36 17.71
C ILE A 159 -20.84 5.42 16.56
N GLN A 160 -21.29 5.77 15.33
CA GLN A 160 -20.93 5.03 14.14
C GLN A 160 -19.58 5.55 13.64
N GLU A 161 -18.60 4.66 13.48
CA GLU A 161 -17.28 4.97 12.93
C GLU A 161 -16.97 4.07 11.75
N SER A 162 -16.13 4.54 10.84
CA SER A 162 -15.58 3.72 9.76
C SER A 162 -14.53 2.76 10.34
N LYS A 163 -14.62 1.47 9.99
CA LYS A 163 -13.59 0.46 10.27
C LYS A 163 -13.08 -0.12 8.97
N ARG A 164 -11.76 -0.12 8.83
CA ARG A 164 -11.09 -0.70 7.69
C ARG A 164 -10.91 -2.20 7.88
N TYR A 165 -11.21 -2.97 6.83
CA TYR A 165 -11.05 -4.42 6.78
C TYR A 165 -10.21 -4.83 5.59
N TYR A 166 -9.36 -5.82 5.80
CA TYR A 166 -8.51 -6.45 4.80
C TYR A 166 -8.94 -7.91 4.68
N PRO A 167 -9.86 -8.24 3.74
CA PRO A 167 -10.53 -9.54 3.72
C PRO A 167 -9.60 -10.72 3.37
N ASN A 168 -8.41 -10.43 2.88
CA ASN A 168 -7.40 -11.41 2.52
C ASN A 168 -6.26 -11.51 3.56
N ASP A 169 -6.48 -11.05 4.80
CA ASP A 169 -5.53 -11.07 5.91
C ASP A 169 -4.16 -10.48 5.52
N MET A 170 -3.11 -11.29 5.48
CA MET A 170 -1.73 -10.86 5.22
C MET A 170 -1.42 -10.59 3.73
N LEU A 171 -2.35 -10.91 2.80
CA LEU A 171 -2.08 -10.81 1.38
C LEU A 171 -1.79 -9.34 0.97
N ALA A 172 -0.64 -9.12 0.34
CA ALA A 172 -0.15 -7.81 -0.10
C ALA A 172 -0.03 -6.77 1.03
N ALA A 173 0.08 -7.18 2.30
CA ALA A 173 0.07 -6.28 3.46
C ALA A 173 1.09 -5.13 3.34
N ASN A 174 2.35 -5.41 2.96
CA ASN A 174 3.39 -4.39 2.79
C ASN A 174 3.14 -3.42 1.61
N VAL A 175 2.25 -3.78 0.68
CA VAL A 175 1.82 -2.91 -0.43
C VAL A 175 0.63 -2.07 -0.03
N ILE A 176 -0.42 -2.71 0.48
CA ILE A 176 -1.68 -2.05 0.84
C ILE A 176 -1.44 -1.11 2.03
N GLY A 177 -0.66 -1.56 3.02
CA GLY A 177 -0.49 -0.85 4.28
C GLY A 177 -1.67 -1.07 5.22
N PHE A 178 -1.88 -0.14 6.13
CA PHE A 178 -2.97 -0.21 7.13
C PHE A 178 -3.43 1.17 7.56
N VAL A 179 -4.59 1.21 8.20
CA VAL A 179 -5.25 2.40 8.70
C VAL A 179 -5.30 2.36 10.23
N GLY A 180 -4.99 3.48 10.87
CA GLY A 180 -5.12 3.64 12.32
C GLY A 180 -6.58 3.81 12.75
N THR A 181 -6.82 3.76 14.06
CA THR A 181 -8.15 3.91 14.67
C THR A 181 -8.84 5.23 14.30
N ASP A 182 -8.06 6.29 14.00
CA ASP A 182 -8.59 7.60 13.60
C ASP A 182 -8.81 7.72 12.09
N ASP A 183 -8.95 6.59 11.40
CA ASP A 183 -9.20 6.52 9.96
C ASP A 183 -8.13 7.25 9.13
N LYS A 184 -6.87 7.16 9.56
CA LYS A 184 -5.70 7.71 8.88
C LYS A 184 -4.83 6.58 8.34
N GLY A 185 -4.48 6.64 7.06
CA GLY A 185 -3.51 5.73 6.45
C GLY A 185 -2.13 5.90 7.06
N LEU A 186 -1.51 4.82 7.53
CA LEU A 186 -0.24 4.85 8.25
C LEU A 186 0.92 4.25 7.45
N ASP A 187 0.64 3.42 6.46
CA ASP A 187 1.65 2.83 5.58
C ASP A 187 1.04 2.44 4.21
N GLY A 188 1.89 2.11 3.25
CA GLY A 188 1.52 1.59 1.92
C GLY A 188 0.62 2.52 1.11
N ILE A 189 -0.25 1.92 0.30
CA ILE A 189 -1.26 2.62 -0.53
C ILE A 189 -2.22 3.41 0.35
N GLU A 190 -2.58 2.90 1.53
CA GLU A 190 -3.44 3.60 2.47
C GLU A 190 -2.87 4.94 2.91
N GLN A 191 -1.55 5.03 3.11
CA GLN A 191 -0.85 6.27 3.44
C GLN A 191 -0.66 7.16 2.22
N GLN A 192 -0.18 6.59 1.11
CA GLN A 192 0.17 7.34 -0.09
C GLN A 192 -1.03 8.05 -0.71
N PHE A 193 -2.20 7.42 -0.64
CA PHE A 193 -3.45 7.95 -1.20
C PHE A 193 -4.48 8.33 -0.13
N ASP A 194 -4.05 8.56 1.12
CA ASP A 194 -4.95 8.85 2.24
C ASP A 194 -5.96 9.96 1.92
N GLY A 195 -5.49 11.08 1.37
CA GLY A 195 -6.34 12.22 1.02
C GLY A 195 -7.34 11.97 -0.12
N MET A 196 -7.12 10.91 -0.95
CA MET A 196 -8.06 10.53 -2.01
C MET A 196 -9.04 9.45 -1.53
N ILE A 197 -8.55 8.49 -0.74
CA ILE A 197 -9.35 7.35 -0.27
C ILE A 197 -10.28 7.78 0.86
N LYS A 198 -9.82 8.64 1.78
CA LYS A 198 -10.58 9.04 2.99
C LYS A 198 -11.75 9.94 2.65
N GLY A 199 -12.03 10.48 1.62
CA GLY A 199 -13.14 11.41 1.38
C GLY A 199 -13.17 12.62 2.32
N GLU A 200 -13.98 13.59 2.00
CA GLU A 200 -14.16 14.77 2.85
C GLU A 200 -15.15 14.48 3.99
N GLU A 201 -14.78 14.85 5.22
CA GLU A 201 -15.68 14.80 6.36
C GLU A 201 -16.86 15.74 6.10
N GLN A 202 -18.07 15.22 6.08
CA GLN A 202 -19.27 16.04 5.94
C GLN A 202 -19.82 16.36 7.32
N THR A 203 -19.95 17.64 7.62
CA THR A 203 -20.65 18.09 8.83
C THR A 203 -22.16 18.01 8.55
N SER A 204 -22.84 17.03 9.12
CA SER A 204 -24.30 16.94 9.10
C SER A 204 -24.87 17.48 10.39
N SER A 205 -25.91 18.27 10.28
CA SER A 205 -26.66 18.74 11.45
C SER A 205 -27.62 17.64 11.88
N ILE A 206 -27.35 17.03 13.01
CA ILE A 206 -28.28 16.07 13.64
C ILE A 206 -29.16 16.83 14.62
N PHE A 207 -30.48 16.66 14.54
CA PHE A 207 -31.40 17.16 15.56
C PHE A 207 -31.31 16.27 16.78
N THR A 208 -31.01 16.86 17.93
CA THR A 208 -31.00 16.18 19.24
C THR A 208 -32.20 16.61 20.07
N ASP A 209 -32.66 15.72 20.96
CA ASP A 209 -33.65 16.08 21.95
C ASP A 209 -33.03 16.92 23.11
N ALA A 210 -33.85 17.33 24.06
CA ALA A 210 -33.41 18.14 25.20
C ALA A 210 -32.35 17.47 26.11
N LEU A 211 -32.05 16.18 25.87
CA LEU A 211 -31.04 15.39 26.57
C LEU A 211 -29.85 15.07 25.61
N ALA A 212 -29.69 15.85 24.53
CA ALA A 212 -28.65 15.66 23.49
C ALA A 212 -28.68 14.29 22.79
N ARG A 213 -29.82 13.57 22.79
CA ARG A 213 -29.96 12.29 22.12
C ARG A 213 -30.40 12.50 20.69
N PRO A 214 -29.76 11.84 19.69
CA PRO A 214 -30.11 11.96 18.28
C PRO A 214 -31.57 11.53 18.05
N ILE A 215 -32.37 12.38 17.43
CA ILE A 215 -33.71 12.04 16.97
C ILE A 215 -33.57 11.25 15.67
N MET A 216 -33.50 9.92 15.78
CA MET A 216 -33.17 8.98 14.67
C MET A 216 -34.15 8.98 13.48
N ASP A 217 -35.32 9.58 13.61
CA ASP A 217 -36.38 9.59 12.58
C ASP A 217 -36.59 10.95 11.90
N SER A 218 -35.60 11.84 11.93
CA SER A 218 -35.75 13.08 11.21
C SER A 218 -35.73 12.83 9.69
N VAL A 219 -36.82 13.18 9.05
CA VAL A 219 -37.07 13.14 7.59
C VAL A 219 -35.95 13.83 6.78
N PHE A 220 -35.08 14.58 7.44
CA PHE A 220 -33.97 15.35 6.87
C PHE A 220 -32.71 14.53 6.58
N LEU A 221 -32.50 13.36 7.22
CA LEU A 221 -31.38 12.47 6.92
C LEU A 221 -31.54 11.68 5.60
N LYS A 222 -32.77 11.64 5.06
CA LYS A 222 -33.07 10.83 3.85
C LYS A 222 -32.69 11.47 2.53
N ASN A 223 -32.33 12.75 2.47
CA ASN A 223 -32.24 13.48 1.20
C ASN A 223 -30.93 14.25 0.95
N SER A 224 -29.94 14.12 1.79
CA SER A 224 -28.59 14.56 1.38
C SER A 224 -27.88 13.33 0.79
N PRO A 225 -27.64 13.25 -0.52
CA PRO A 225 -26.69 12.30 -1.04
C PRO A 225 -25.38 12.62 -0.30
N VAL A 226 -24.85 11.65 0.43
CA VAL A 226 -23.50 11.71 0.95
C VAL A 226 -22.65 11.75 -0.33
N ASP A 227 -22.25 12.94 -0.74
CA ASP A 227 -21.27 13.12 -1.81
C ASP A 227 -19.95 12.59 -1.24
N ALA A 228 -19.83 11.26 -1.23
CA ALA A 228 -18.64 10.57 -0.83
C ALA A 228 -17.56 10.91 -1.85
N ASN A 229 -16.85 12.01 -1.63
CA ASN A 229 -15.75 12.46 -2.49
C ASN A 229 -14.52 11.53 -2.36
N CYS A 230 -14.73 10.30 -1.83
CA CYS A 230 -13.71 9.26 -1.75
C CYS A 230 -13.46 8.62 -3.10
N LYS A 231 -12.21 8.23 -3.33
CA LYS A 231 -11.79 7.51 -4.54
C LYS A 231 -11.52 6.05 -4.23
N ASN A 232 -11.87 5.18 -5.17
CA ASN A 232 -11.49 3.78 -5.16
C ASN A 232 -10.20 3.60 -5.96
N ILE A 233 -9.31 2.73 -5.52
CA ILE A 233 -8.03 2.48 -6.18
C ILE A 233 -8.00 1.05 -6.71
N GLN A 234 -7.68 0.89 -7.99
CA GLN A 234 -7.35 -0.38 -8.59
C GLN A 234 -5.84 -0.51 -8.68
N LEU A 235 -5.29 -1.54 -8.07
CA LEU A 235 -3.87 -1.88 -8.15
C LEU A 235 -3.57 -2.70 -9.42
N ALA A 236 -2.31 -2.68 -9.85
CA ALA A 236 -1.78 -3.60 -10.85
C ALA A 236 -1.53 -5.00 -10.26
N ILE A 237 -1.46 -5.11 -8.93
CA ILE A 237 -1.33 -6.38 -8.19
C ILE A 237 -2.48 -7.32 -8.56
N ASN A 238 -2.15 -8.53 -9.01
CA ASN A 238 -3.09 -9.62 -9.17
C ASN A 238 -3.05 -10.51 -7.92
N ALA A 239 -4.16 -10.68 -7.24
CA ALA A 239 -4.24 -11.42 -5.98
C ALA A 239 -3.71 -12.86 -6.09
N GLN A 240 -3.89 -13.51 -7.26
CA GLN A 240 -3.38 -14.87 -7.47
C GLN A 240 -1.86 -14.89 -7.65
N TYR A 241 -1.28 -13.96 -8.40
CA TYR A 241 0.18 -13.85 -8.52
C TYR A 241 0.81 -13.48 -7.19
N GLN A 242 0.16 -12.59 -6.44
CA GLN A 242 0.57 -12.23 -5.08
C GLN A 242 0.59 -13.46 -4.16
N PHE A 243 -0.47 -14.26 -4.18
CA PHE A 243 -0.53 -15.50 -3.40
C PHE A 243 0.57 -16.49 -3.79
N ILE A 244 0.87 -16.63 -5.09
CA ILE A 244 1.96 -17.50 -5.58
C ILE A 244 3.30 -17.09 -4.98
N ILE A 245 3.66 -15.79 -5.05
CA ILE A 245 4.95 -15.35 -4.52
C ILE A 245 4.99 -15.45 -2.99
N GLU A 246 3.92 -15.10 -2.29
CA GLU A 246 3.88 -15.18 -0.83
C GLU A 246 4.06 -16.60 -0.32
N LYS A 247 3.42 -17.58 -0.96
CA LYS A 247 3.61 -19.01 -0.65
C LYS A 247 5.05 -19.46 -0.91
N ALA A 248 5.67 -18.99 -2.01
CA ALA A 248 7.06 -19.28 -2.30
C ALA A 248 7.99 -18.67 -1.24
N LEU A 249 7.71 -17.45 -0.77
CA LEU A 249 8.47 -16.79 0.27
C LEU A 249 8.28 -17.44 1.65
N ASP A 250 7.06 -17.87 2.01
CA ASP A 250 6.81 -18.62 3.25
C ASP A 250 7.65 -19.90 3.29
N LYS A 251 7.70 -20.64 2.17
CA LYS A 251 8.54 -21.83 2.02
C LYS A 251 10.02 -21.47 2.13
N ALA A 252 10.47 -20.40 1.46
CA ALA A 252 11.86 -19.98 1.50
C ALA A 252 12.34 -19.60 2.92
N MET A 253 11.49 -18.92 3.71
CA MET A 253 11.77 -18.63 5.11
C MET A 253 11.99 -19.91 5.94
N MET A 254 11.14 -20.92 5.74
CA MET A 254 11.25 -22.20 6.46
C MET A 254 12.45 -23.01 6.00
N ASP A 255 12.69 -23.10 4.69
CA ASP A 255 13.75 -23.97 4.13
C ASP A 255 15.16 -23.41 4.38
N HIS A 256 15.30 -22.08 4.41
CA HIS A 256 16.62 -21.43 4.51
C HIS A 256 16.86 -20.71 5.83
N GLY A 257 15.88 -20.57 6.73
CA GLY A 257 16.02 -19.85 7.99
C GLY A 257 16.53 -18.42 7.80
N ALA A 258 16.15 -17.76 6.70
CA ALA A 258 16.63 -16.45 6.31
C ALA A 258 16.16 -15.36 7.27
N GLU A 259 16.93 -14.27 7.41
CA GLU A 259 16.48 -13.08 8.16
C GLU A 259 15.27 -12.42 7.48
N SER A 260 15.31 -12.31 6.15
CA SER A 260 14.16 -11.85 5.35
C SER A 260 14.24 -12.37 3.91
N VAL A 261 13.10 -12.44 3.26
CA VAL A 261 13.01 -12.77 1.84
C VAL A 261 12.09 -11.79 1.14
N THR A 262 12.42 -11.43 -0.11
CA THR A 262 11.63 -10.48 -0.92
C THR A 262 11.47 -11.03 -2.34
N ALA A 263 10.27 -10.93 -2.89
CA ALA A 263 10.03 -11.20 -4.30
C ALA A 263 9.18 -10.11 -4.94
N ILE A 264 9.47 -9.84 -6.21
CA ILE A 264 8.70 -8.92 -7.05
C ILE A 264 8.45 -9.62 -8.39
N VAL A 265 7.24 -9.45 -8.92
CA VAL A 265 6.86 -9.84 -10.29
C VAL A 265 6.41 -8.57 -11.02
N MET A 266 7.04 -8.29 -12.16
CA MET A 266 6.75 -7.13 -12.99
C MET A 266 6.39 -7.55 -14.41
N ASN A 267 5.44 -6.89 -15.04
CA ASN A 267 5.20 -7.00 -16.47
C ASN A 267 6.19 -6.07 -17.21
N PRO A 268 7.16 -6.62 -17.95
CA PRO A 268 8.17 -5.80 -18.60
C PRO A 268 7.62 -4.95 -19.75
N LYS A 269 6.44 -5.27 -20.29
CA LYS A 269 5.86 -4.57 -21.46
C LYS A 269 5.20 -3.25 -21.10
N ASN A 270 4.68 -3.12 -19.88
CA ASN A 270 3.94 -1.92 -19.49
C ASN A 270 4.38 -1.31 -18.15
N GLY A 271 5.22 -1.98 -17.37
CA GLY A 271 5.72 -1.48 -16.10
C GLY A 271 4.87 -1.85 -14.88
N ASP A 272 3.78 -2.57 -15.05
CA ASP A 272 2.90 -2.98 -13.94
C ASP A 272 3.63 -3.91 -12.96
N ILE A 273 3.57 -3.60 -11.68
CA ILE A 273 3.97 -4.50 -10.61
C ILE A 273 2.80 -5.45 -10.32
N LEU A 274 2.93 -6.68 -10.80
CA LEU A 274 1.88 -7.69 -10.73
C LEU A 274 1.80 -8.39 -9.37
N ALA A 275 2.93 -8.45 -8.65
CA ALA A 275 3.02 -8.95 -7.27
C ALA A 275 4.29 -8.40 -6.60
N MET A 276 4.20 -8.12 -5.30
CA MET A 276 5.31 -7.62 -4.50
C MET A 276 5.12 -8.06 -3.05
N ALA A 277 6.06 -8.82 -2.51
CA ALA A 277 5.97 -9.34 -1.14
C ALA A 277 7.33 -9.42 -0.45
N SER A 278 7.29 -9.32 0.87
CA SER A 278 8.43 -9.58 1.77
C SER A 278 8.01 -10.48 2.92
N ARG A 279 8.98 -11.19 3.51
CA ARG A 279 8.83 -11.91 4.79
C ARG A 279 9.99 -11.54 5.73
N PRO A 280 9.73 -11.45 7.04
CA PRO A 280 8.44 -11.59 7.71
C PRO A 280 7.43 -10.50 7.29
N SER A 281 6.14 -10.76 7.45
CA SER A 281 5.03 -9.85 7.16
C SER A 281 4.02 -9.82 8.32
N TYR A 282 2.92 -9.11 8.17
CA TYR A 282 1.94 -8.88 9.23
C TYR A 282 0.51 -8.96 8.68
N ASP A 283 -0.46 -9.11 9.60
CA ASP A 283 -1.88 -8.96 9.29
C ASP A 283 -2.29 -7.49 9.52
N PRO A 284 -2.69 -6.74 8.48
CA PRO A 284 -3.08 -5.35 8.60
C PRO A 284 -4.32 -5.13 9.47
N ASN A 285 -5.20 -6.14 9.62
CA ASN A 285 -6.32 -6.09 10.57
C ASN A 285 -5.84 -6.07 12.04
N ASN A 286 -4.63 -6.59 12.30
CA ASN A 286 -4.05 -6.74 13.63
C ASN A 286 -2.65 -6.14 13.74
N PHE A 287 -2.32 -5.12 12.95
CA PHE A 287 -0.97 -4.56 12.81
C PHE A 287 -0.29 -4.24 14.15
N HIS A 288 -1.07 -3.81 15.16
CA HIS A 288 -0.58 -3.48 16.50
C HIS A 288 0.01 -4.67 17.28
N LYS A 289 -0.21 -5.91 16.83
CA LYS A 289 0.35 -7.14 17.45
C LYS A 289 1.73 -7.49 16.89
N TYR A 290 2.20 -6.78 15.88
CA TYR A 290 3.45 -7.06 15.17
C TYR A 290 4.51 -5.99 15.45
N ASP A 291 5.78 -6.38 15.33
CA ASP A 291 6.90 -5.44 15.42
C ASP A 291 6.84 -4.46 14.22
N PRO A 292 7.00 -3.14 14.43
CA PRO A 292 7.00 -2.15 13.35
C PRO A 292 8.00 -2.42 12.22
N ASN A 293 9.09 -3.13 12.49
CA ASN A 293 10.08 -3.48 11.47
C ASN A 293 9.51 -4.41 10.36
N VAL A 294 8.43 -5.14 10.62
CA VAL A 294 7.82 -6.02 9.61
C VAL A 294 6.80 -5.29 8.72
N TRP A 295 6.40 -4.06 9.08
CA TRP A 295 5.50 -3.26 8.24
C TRP A 295 6.22 -2.75 6.99
N LYS A 296 7.53 -2.49 7.12
CA LYS A 296 8.36 -1.91 6.07
C LYS A 296 8.28 -2.69 4.75
N ASN A 297 8.00 -2.02 3.65
CA ASN A 297 8.08 -2.61 2.32
C ASN A 297 9.54 -2.67 1.85
N ARG A 298 10.20 -3.82 2.10
CA ARG A 298 11.61 -4.04 1.78
C ARG A 298 11.91 -3.93 0.29
N ALA A 299 10.92 -4.16 -0.58
CA ALA A 299 11.11 -4.07 -2.02
C ALA A 299 11.48 -2.67 -2.51
N VAL A 300 11.02 -1.62 -1.81
CA VAL A 300 11.27 -0.22 -2.18
C VAL A 300 12.23 0.49 -1.24
N SER A 301 12.35 0.03 0.01
CA SER A 301 13.04 0.74 1.08
C SER A 301 14.36 0.11 1.53
N ASP A 302 14.60 -1.18 1.27
CA ASP A 302 15.89 -1.78 1.55
C ASP A 302 16.86 -1.52 0.40
N ILE A 303 18.11 -1.22 0.75
CA ILE A 303 19.20 -1.11 -0.21
C ILE A 303 20.22 -2.22 0.06
N TYR A 304 20.73 -2.82 -1.00
CA TYR A 304 21.70 -3.91 -0.91
C TYR A 304 22.69 -3.86 -2.07
N GLU A 305 23.84 -4.48 -1.91
CA GLU A 305 24.76 -4.68 -3.03
C GLU A 305 24.21 -5.76 -3.97
N PRO A 306 23.95 -5.44 -5.26
CA PRO A 306 23.31 -6.37 -6.18
C PRO A 306 24.20 -7.57 -6.55
N GLY A 307 25.50 -7.46 -6.31
CA GLY A 307 26.46 -8.46 -6.69
C GLY A 307 26.36 -8.81 -8.16
N SER A 308 26.48 -10.09 -8.48
CA SER A 308 26.52 -10.57 -9.86
C SER A 308 25.25 -10.33 -10.69
N THR A 309 24.12 -9.92 -10.12
CA THR A 309 22.95 -9.52 -10.93
C THR A 309 23.22 -8.24 -11.71
N PHE A 310 24.03 -7.33 -11.17
CA PHE A 310 24.45 -6.10 -11.82
C PHE A 310 25.33 -6.34 -13.05
N LYS A 311 26.00 -7.49 -13.17
CA LYS A 311 26.80 -7.87 -14.33
C LYS A 311 26.01 -7.88 -15.64
N SER A 312 24.68 -8.06 -15.59
CA SER A 312 23.80 -7.92 -16.75
C SER A 312 23.88 -6.51 -17.35
N ILE A 313 23.98 -5.48 -16.49
CA ILE A 313 24.08 -4.07 -16.89
C ILE A 313 25.49 -3.77 -17.43
N VAL A 314 26.51 -4.36 -16.82
CA VAL A 314 27.91 -4.21 -17.28
C VAL A 314 28.11 -4.87 -18.64
N ALA A 315 27.53 -6.06 -18.86
CA ALA A 315 27.54 -6.73 -20.19
C ALA A 315 26.78 -5.91 -21.24
N ALA A 316 25.60 -5.36 -20.87
CA ALA A 316 24.84 -4.45 -21.74
C ALA A 316 25.70 -3.25 -22.19
N ALA A 317 26.39 -2.62 -21.24
CA ALA A 317 27.31 -1.51 -21.54
C ALA A 317 28.46 -1.93 -22.45
N GLY A 318 29.10 -3.08 -22.16
CA GLY A 318 30.20 -3.62 -22.98
C GLY A 318 29.78 -3.89 -24.41
N PHE A 319 28.62 -4.50 -24.65
CA PHE A 319 28.06 -4.74 -25.98
C PHE A 319 27.68 -3.43 -26.68
N GLN A 320 27.03 -2.51 -25.97
CA GLN A 320 26.62 -1.21 -26.53
C GLN A 320 27.82 -0.36 -26.99
N GLU A 321 28.87 -0.34 -26.20
CA GLU A 321 30.11 0.38 -26.50
C GLU A 321 31.03 -0.39 -27.47
N LYS A 322 30.61 -1.61 -27.90
CA LYS A 322 31.37 -2.50 -28.79
C LYS A 322 32.76 -2.83 -28.27
N LEU A 323 32.93 -2.88 -26.97
CA LEU A 323 34.19 -3.27 -26.32
C LEU A 323 34.33 -4.78 -26.26
N VAL A 324 33.23 -5.50 -26.34
CA VAL A 324 33.22 -6.96 -26.25
C VAL A 324 32.07 -7.56 -27.06
N SER A 325 32.31 -8.76 -27.61
CA SER A 325 31.31 -9.64 -28.22
C SER A 325 31.24 -10.97 -27.44
N PRO A 326 30.16 -11.77 -27.57
CA PRO A 326 30.05 -13.05 -26.86
C PRO A 326 31.18 -14.04 -27.15
N THR A 327 31.85 -13.93 -28.30
CA THR A 327 32.92 -14.82 -28.77
C THR A 327 34.32 -14.35 -28.42
N ASP A 328 34.48 -13.12 -27.92
CA ASP A 328 35.78 -12.57 -27.57
C ASP A 328 36.45 -13.34 -26.44
N ILE A 329 37.75 -13.48 -26.55
CA ILE A 329 38.53 -14.32 -25.63
C ILE A 329 39.03 -13.52 -24.45
N PHE A 330 38.80 -14.03 -23.26
CA PHE A 330 39.29 -13.53 -21.99
C PHE A 330 40.23 -14.55 -21.34
N VAL A 331 41.26 -14.03 -20.65
CA VAL A 331 42.12 -14.86 -19.83
C VAL A 331 41.74 -14.63 -18.38
N ASP A 332 41.26 -15.68 -17.73
CA ASP A 332 40.89 -15.68 -16.31
C ASP A 332 41.99 -16.34 -15.48
N PRO A 333 42.76 -15.57 -14.70
CA PRO A 333 43.77 -16.11 -13.78
C PRO A 333 43.21 -16.60 -12.46
N GLY A 334 41.86 -16.49 -12.22
CA GLY A 334 41.19 -16.76 -10.94
C GLY A 334 41.22 -15.58 -9.99
N THR A 335 42.25 -14.76 -10.05
CA THR A 335 42.47 -13.58 -9.19
C THR A 335 43.20 -12.49 -9.94
N ILE A 336 42.80 -11.23 -9.77
CA ILE A 336 43.49 -10.05 -10.28
C ILE A 336 43.68 -9.00 -9.19
N GLU A 337 44.78 -8.26 -9.24
CA GLU A 337 45.03 -7.11 -8.36
C GLU A 337 44.79 -5.80 -9.09
N VAL A 338 43.96 -4.92 -8.48
CA VAL A 338 43.65 -3.61 -9.04
C VAL A 338 43.84 -2.56 -7.96
N SER A 339 44.83 -1.70 -8.10
CA SER A 339 45.16 -0.61 -7.15
C SER A 339 45.25 -1.11 -5.67
N GLY A 340 45.89 -2.25 -5.47
CA GLY A 340 46.08 -2.83 -4.12
C GLY A 340 44.86 -3.59 -3.57
N ARG A 341 43.81 -3.77 -4.34
CA ARG A 341 42.66 -4.58 -3.99
C ARG A 341 42.62 -5.86 -4.83
N THR A 342 42.47 -6.98 -4.16
CA THR A 342 42.35 -8.30 -4.80
C THR A 342 40.92 -8.58 -5.19
N ILE A 343 40.67 -8.90 -6.45
CA ILE A 343 39.38 -9.37 -6.97
C ILE A 343 39.53 -10.84 -7.34
N GLN A 344 38.72 -11.69 -6.75
CA GLN A 344 38.78 -13.14 -6.88
C GLN A 344 37.46 -13.69 -7.42
N ASN A 345 37.52 -14.79 -8.16
CA ASN A 345 36.34 -15.55 -8.54
C ASN A 345 35.68 -16.18 -7.31
N TRP A 346 34.36 -16.39 -7.38
CA TRP A 346 33.55 -16.90 -6.26
C TRP A 346 34.02 -18.29 -5.77
N SER A 347 34.55 -19.14 -6.67
CA SER A 347 35.11 -20.46 -6.33
C SER A 347 36.58 -20.40 -5.94
N GLY A 348 37.27 -19.27 -6.17
CA GLY A 348 38.72 -19.16 -6.05
C GLY A 348 39.51 -19.80 -7.20
N ASP A 349 38.82 -20.47 -8.14
CA ASP A 349 39.44 -21.18 -9.24
C ASP A 349 39.68 -20.27 -10.46
N SER A 350 40.67 -20.65 -11.30
CA SER A 350 40.89 -20.08 -12.61
C SER A 350 40.13 -20.89 -13.67
N PHE A 351 39.44 -20.19 -14.58
CA PHE A 351 38.81 -20.80 -15.76
C PHE A 351 39.74 -20.81 -16.98
N GLY A 352 40.94 -20.20 -16.86
CA GLY A 352 41.92 -20.13 -17.97
C GLY A 352 41.44 -19.26 -19.13
N THR A 353 41.57 -19.77 -20.34
CA THR A 353 41.14 -19.06 -21.56
C THR A 353 39.69 -19.41 -21.87
N VAL A 354 38.83 -18.42 -21.85
CA VAL A 354 37.36 -18.56 -22.00
C VAL A 354 36.79 -17.51 -22.92
N THR A 355 35.59 -17.76 -23.45
CA THR A 355 34.83 -16.73 -24.20
C THR A 355 34.13 -15.76 -23.23
N PHE A 356 33.75 -14.57 -23.72
CA PHE A 356 32.95 -13.65 -22.90
C PHE A 356 31.58 -14.25 -22.55
N LEU A 357 31.01 -15.07 -23.42
CA LEU A 357 29.83 -15.86 -23.12
C LEU A 357 30.04 -16.72 -21.84
N ASP A 358 31.21 -17.40 -21.74
CA ASP A 358 31.56 -18.19 -20.57
C ASP A 358 31.78 -17.31 -19.33
N VAL A 359 32.35 -16.09 -19.50
CA VAL A 359 32.49 -15.09 -18.45
C VAL A 359 31.13 -14.73 -17.86
N VAL A 360 30.12 -14.48 -18.70
CA VAL A 360 28.74 -14.15 -18.22
C VAL A 360 28.07 -15.37 -17.63
N LYS A 361 28.14 -16.51 -18.31
CA LYS A 361 27.48 -17.77 -17.94
C LYS A 361 27.96 -18.29 -16.58
N ASN A 362 29.27 -18.27 -16.34
CA ASN A 362 29.87 -18.73 -15.09
C ASN A 362 30.08 -17.59 -14.07
N SER A 363 29.64 -16.38 -14.44
CA SER A 363 29.74 -15.20 -13.54
C SER A 363 31.18 -14.90 -13.07
N ILE A 364 32.16 -14.99 -13.98
CA ILE A 364 33.59 -14.84 -13.70
C ILE A 364 33.89 -13.38 -13.30
N ASN A 365 34.32 -13.17 -12.06
CA ASN A 365 34.57 -11.83 -11.50
C ASN A 365 35.72 -11.12 -12.22
N THR A 366 36.82 -11.83 -12.47
CA THR A 366 37.99 -11.25 -13.12
C THR A 366 37.70 -10.75 -14.52
N GLY A 367 36.87 -11.46 -15.31
CA GLY A 367 36.46 -11.04 -16.63
C GLY A 367 35.61 -9.76 -16.60
N PHE A 368 34.65 -9.66 -15.65
CA PHE A 368 33.86 -8.44 -15.51
C PHE A 368 34.65 -7.25 -14.96
N ALA A 369 35.64 -7.49 -14.09
CA ALA A 369 36.55 -6.45 -13.63
C ALA A 369 37.42 -5.92 -14.78
N GLN A 370 37.92 -6.78 -15.67
CA GLN A 370 38.66 -6.39 -16.88
C GLN A 370 37.77 -5.53 -17.79
N LEU A 371 36.56 -5.98 -18.12
CA LEU A 371 35.61 -5.20 -18.92
C LEU A 371 35.26 -3.86 -18.25
N GLY A 372 35.05 -3.83 -16.93
CA GLY A 372 34.78 -2.60 -16.20
C GLY A 372 35.92 -1.59 -16.28
N LEU A 373 37.15 -2.04 -16.16
CA LEU A 373 38.33 -1.18 -16.31
C LEU A 373 38.46 -0.61 -17.74
N GLU A 374 38.07 -1.38 -18.75
CA GLU A 374 38.02 -0.91 -20.14
C GLU A 374 36.87 0.08 -20.37
N LEU A 375 35.69 -0.13 -19.80
CA LEU A 375 34.58 0.83 -19.79
C LEU A 375 35.00 2.15 -19.14
N GLY A 376 35.68 2.07 -18.00
CA GLY A 376 35.99 3.20 -17.14
C GLY A 376 34.81 3.65 -16.30
N GLY A 377 35.10 4.35 -15.19
CA GLY A 377 34.08 4.75 -14.19
C GLY A 377 32.96 5.63 -14.74
N GLU A 378 33.28 6.54 -15.65
CA GLU A 378 32.27 7.45 -16.23
C GLU A 378 31.20 6.69 -17.02
N ARG A 379 31.62 5.81 -17.98
CA ARG A 379 30.65 5.03 -18.76
C ARG A 379 29.92 4.03 -17.91
N LEU A 380 30.60 3.35 -17.00
CA LEU A 380 29.97 2.38 -16.07
C LEU A 380 28.84 3.03 -15.26
N MET A 381 29.09 4.15 -14.61
CA MET A 381 28.08 4.87 -13.81
C MET A 381 27.00 5.51 -14.68
N ASN A 382 27.33 5.92 -15.91
CA ASN A 382 26.33 6.43 -16.84
C ASN A 382 25.34 5.33 -17.26
N TYR A 383 25.80 4.10 -17.55
CA TYR A 383 24.91 2.99 -17.83
C TYR A 383 24.11 2.57 -16.60
N ALA A 384 24.71 2.58 -15.39
CA ALA A 384 23.96 2.37 -14.16
C ALA A 384 22.77 3.35 -14.07
N ARG A 385 22.99 4.66 -14.29
CA ARG A 385 21.90 5.66 -14.28
C ARG A 385 20.92 5.49 -15.43
N LYS A 386 21.40 5.12 -16.65
CA LYS A 386 20.49 4.83 -17.78
C LYS A 386 19.50 3.72 -17.41
N PHE A 387 19.93 2.70 -16.70
CA PHE A 387 19.10 1.60 -16.23
C PHE A 387 18.29 1.91 -14.93
N GLY A 388 18.33 3.17 -14.46
CA GLY A 388 17.49 3.64 -13.35
C GLY A 388 18.09 3.52 -11.95
N PHE A 389 19.36 3.11 -11.82
CA PHE A 389 20.02 3.07 -10.51
C PHE A 389 20.46 4.46 -10.04
N GLY A 390 20.44 4.67 -8.72
CA GLY A 390 20.83 5.92 -8.09
C GLY A 390 19.75 7.00 -8.09
N GLU A 391 18.54 6.69 -8.58
CA GLU A 391 17.36 7.58 -8.62
C GLU A 391 16.13 6.81 -8.13
N ARG A 392 15.16 7.51 -7.54
CA ARG A 392 13.86 6.90 -7.23
C ARG A 392 13.13 6.57 -8.52
N THR A 393 12.45 5.43 -8.56
CA THR A 393 11.68 5.02 -9.75
C THR A 393 10.40 5.83 -9.91
N GLY A 394 9.92 6.41 -8.81
CA GLY A 394 8.66 7.16 -8.75
C GLY A 394 7.43 6.26 -8.69
N ILE A 395 7.57 5.04 -8.17
CA ILE A 395 6.44 4.16 -7.86
C ILE A 395 5.52 4.80 -6.82
N GLU A 396 4.24 4.51 -6.88
CA GLU A 396 3.22 5.10 -6.00
C GLU A 396 3.20 4.42 -4.60
N LEU A 397 4.38 4.31 -3.96
CA LEU A 397 4.54 3.76 -2.60
C LEU A 397 5.39 4.69 -1.74
N PRO A 398 5.13 4.80 -0.44
CA PRO A 398 5.96 5.57 0.48
C PRO A 398 7.28 4.87 0.76
N GLY A 399 8.27 5.63 1.23
CA GLY A 399 9.53 5.09 1.73
C GLY A 399 10.49 4.58 0.65
N GLU A 400 10.31 4.96 -0.62
CA GLU A 400 11.22 4.56 -1.70
C GLU A 400 12.60 5.18 -1.51
N GLU A 401 13.64 4.33 -1.56
CA GLU A 401 15.05 4.73 -1.51
C GLU A 401 15.65 4.88 -2.92
N SER A 402 16.64 5.76 -3.04
CA SER A 402 17.32 6.03 -4.32
C SER A 402 18.49 5.08 -4.62
N GLY A 403 18.92 4.30 -3.63
CA GLY A 403 20.18 3.57 -3.74
C GLY A 403 21.41 4.49 -3.65
N ILE A 404 22.59 3.91 -3.83
CA ILE A 404 23.87 4.62 -3.73
C ILE A 404 24.75 4.25 -4.93
N LEU A 405 25.15 5.25 -5.72
CA LEU A 405 26.13 5.12 -6.77
C LEU A 405 27.31 6.08 -6.53
N PHE A 406 28.46 5.68 -6.98
CA PHE A 406 29.61 6.58 -6.98
C PHE A 406 29.43 7.81 -7.88
N ASN A 407 30.04 8.93 -7.48
CA ASN A 407 30.33 9.99 -8.44
C ASN A 407 31.52 9.53 -9.30
N PRO A 408 31.40 9.47 -10.63
CA PRO A 408 32.45 8.97 -11.52
C PRO A 408 33.80 9.65 -11.35
N LYS A 409 33.80 10.93 -10.96
CA LYS A 409 35.03 11.74 -10.79
C LYS A 409 35.86 11.31 -9.58
N ASP A 410 35.24 10.66 -8.61
CA ASP A 410 35.87 10.27 -7.36
C ASP A 410 36.33 8.80 -7.38
N MET A 411 36.00 8.06 -8.45
CA MET A 411 36.31 6.63 -8.60
C MET A 411 37.78 6.40 -8.92
N VAL A 412 38.40 5.50 -8.18
CA VAL A 412 39.71 4.91 -8.53
C VAL A 412 39.52 3.57 -9.25
N ALA A 413 40.57 3.02 -9.86
CA ALA A 413 40.46 1.79 -10.63
C ALA A 413 39.88 0.60 -9.85
N SER A 414 40.20 0.47 -8.56
CA SER A 414 39.60 -0.57 -7.70
C SER A 414 38.10 -0.40 -7.54
N ASP A 415 37.58 0.84 -7.47
CA ASP A 415 36.14 1.09 -7.34
C ASP A 415 35.41 0.72 -8.63
N VAL A 416 36.03 1.03 -9.78
CA VAL A 416 35.50 0.62 -11.08
C VAL A 416 35.41 -0.89 -11.19
N ALA A 417 36.48 -1.60 -10.80
CA ALA A 417 36.54 -3.05 -10.88
C ALA A 417 35.53 -3.72 -9.93
N THR A 418 35.38 -3.21 -8.68
CA THR A 418 34.40 -3.75 -7.71
C THR A 418 32.97 -3.42 -8.11
N SER A 419 32.69 -2.21 -8.61
CA SER A 419 31.35 -1.84 -9.11
C SER A 419 30.95 -2.70 -10.30
N SER A 420 31.89 -3.11 -11.15
CA SER A 420 31.61 -3.98 -12.31
C SER A 420 31.16 -5.38 -11.93
N ILE A 421 31.43 -5.82 -10.71
CA ILE A 421 30.92 -7.08 -10.16
C ILE A 421 29.72 -6.87 -9.21
N GLY A 422 29.21 -5.62 -9.12
CA GLY A 422 28.05 -5.24 -8.31
C GLY A 422 28.35 -5.08 -6.83
N GLN A 423 29.60 -4.81 -6.46
CA GLN A 423 29.99 -4.43 -5.10
C GLN A 423 30.28 -2.93 -5.02
N SER A 424 30.28 -2.37 -3.81
CA SER A 424 30.52 -0.95 -3.54
C SER A 424 29.45 0.00 -4.15
N ILE A 425 28.33 -0.53 -4.62
CA ILE A 425 27.12 0.19 -5.01
C ILE A 425 25.93 -0.40 -4.25
N ALA A 426 24.91 0.39 -3.95
CA ALA A 426 23.71 -0.12 -3.31
C ALA A 426 22.47 0.23 -4.15
N VAL A 427 21.58 -0.75 -4.30
CA VAL A 427 20.37 -0.62 -5.13
C VAL A 427 19.15 -1.13 -4.37
N THR A 428 17.96 -0.67 -4.72
CA THR A 428 16.73 -1.28 -4.19
C THR A 428 16.34 -2.51 -5.01
N PRO A 429 15.60 -3.46 -4.44
CA PRO A 429 15.01 -4.57 -5.19
C PRO A 429 14.18 -4.09 -6.38
N LEU A 430 13.41 -3.00 -6.20
CA LEU A 430 12.61 -2.40 -7.27
C LEU A 430 13.48 -1.86 -8.41
N GLN A 431 14.58 -1.17 -8.12
CA GLN A 431 15.51 -0.72 -9.15
C GLN A 431 16.09 -1.90 -9.95
N MET A 432 16.45 -2.99 -9.26
CA MET A 432 17.04 -4.16 -9.92
C MET A 432 16.06 -4.85 -10.88
N ILE A 433 14.82 -5.06 -10.47
CA ILE A 433 13.82 -5.68 -11.34
C ILE A 433 13.43 -4.75 -12.50
N THR A 434 13.35 -3.44 -12.26
CA THR A 434 13.05 -2.43 -13.29
C THR A 434 14.14 -2.41 -14.35
N ALA A 435 15.41 -2.48 -13.95
CA ALA A 435 16.55 -2.58 -14.87
C ALA A 435 16.54 -3.88 -15.69
N MET A 436 16.23 -5.02 -15.05
CA MET A 436 16.09 -6.30 -15.76
C MET A 436 14.87 -6.30 -16.70
N SER A 437 13.79 -5.64 -16.31
CA SER A 437 12.60 -5.44 -17.17
C SER A 437 12.92 -4.58 -18.40
N ALA A 438 13.83 -3.62 -18.29
CA ALA A 438 14.28 -2.87 -19.47
C ALA A 438 14.99 -3.77 -20.49
N ILE A 439 15.79 -4.74 -20.04
CA ILE A 439 16.40 -5.77 -20.90
C ILE A 439 15.29 -6.66 -21.49
N ALA A 440 14.30 -7.09 -20.71
CA ALA A 440 13.16 -7.84 -21.23
C ALA A 440 12.33 -7.05 -22.26
N ASN A 441 12.32 -5.72 -22.18
CA ASN A 441 11.53 -4.77 -22.98
C ASN A 441 12.36 -4.07 -24.07
N ASP A 442 13.16 -4.79 -24.81
CA ASP A 442 13.90 -4.27 -25.96
C ASP A 442 14.82 -3.07 -25.63
N GLY A 443 15.43 -3.09 -24.45
CA GLY A 443 16.33 -2.05 -23.96
C GLY A 443 15.65 -0.75 -23.52
N VAL A 444 14.33 -0.73 -23.33
CA VAL A 444 13.55 0.45 -22.92
C VAL A 444 13.15 0.37 -21.46
N LEU A 445 13.65 1.30 -20.66
CA LEU A 445 13.28 1.47 -19.25
C LEU A 445 11.89 2.09 -19.14
N LEU A 446 11.02 1.43 -18.40
CA LEU A 446 9.68 1.92 -18.06
C LEU A 446 9.63 2.37 -16.61
N LYS A 447 8.73 3.31 -16.33
CA LYS A 447 8.36 3.63 -14.95
C LYS A 447 7.52 2.48 -14.39
N PRO A 448 7.88 1.92 -13.22
CA PRO A 448 7.06 0.91 -12.57
C PRO A 448 5.79 1.53 -11.97
N HIS A 449 4.67 0.82 -12.08
CA HIS A 449 3.37 1.24 -11.54
C HIS A 449 2.80 0.17 -10.63
N ILE A 450 2.31 0.59 -9.46
CA ILE A 450 1.55 -0.28 -8.55
C ILE A 450 0.05 0.03 -8.63
N VAL A 451 -0.31 1.26 -9.02
CA VAL A 451 -1.69 1.69 -9.27
C VAL A 451 -1.99 1.56 -10.76
N LYS A 452 -3.13 0.94 -11.10
CA LYS A 452 -3.62 0.79 -12.46
C LYS A 452 -4.64 1.86 -12.83
N ALA A 453 -5.58 2.14 -11.93
CA ALA A 453 -6.59 3.17 -12.12
C ALA A 453 -7.13 3.69 -10.79
N ILE A 454 -7.66 4.89 -10.81
CA ILE A 454 -8.38 5.53 -9.71
C ILE A 454 -9.80 5.82 -10.21
N TYR A 455 -10.80 5.50 -9.41
CA TYR A 455 -12.21 5.67 -9.74
C TYR A 455 -12.88 6.62 -8.76
N ASN A 456 -13.86 7.37 -9.23
CA ASN A 456 -14.78 8.08 -8.36
C ASN A 456 -15.70 7.11 -7.62
N ALA A 457 -16.38 7.57 -6.57
CA ALA A 457 -17.32 6.76 -5.79
C ALA A 457 -18.47 6.19 -6.65
N ASP A 458 -18.84 6.87 -7.74
CA ASP A 458 -19.86 6.44 -8.70
C ASP A 458 -19.36 5.38 -9.72
N GLY A 459 -18.09 4.99 -9.63
CA GLY A 459 -17.45 4.02 -10.52
C GLY A 459 -16.91 4.61 -11.82
N THR A 460 -17.02 5.91 -12.06
CA THR A 460 -16.40 6.55 -13.23
C THR A 460 -14.89 6.66 -13.05
N VAL A 461 -14.14 6.56 -14.14
CA VAL A 461 -12.68 6.66 -14.10
C VAL A 461 -12.27 8.10 -13.78
N TYR A 462 -11.54 8.29 -12.68
CA TYR A 462 -10.91 9.56 -12.33
C TYR A 462 -9.55 9.72 -13.01
N GLN A 463 -8.72 8.66 -12.94
CA GLN A 463 -7.39 8.62 -13.55
C GLN A 463 -7.05 7.18 -13.91
N GLN A 464 -6.45 6.99 -15.09
CA GLN A 464 -5.87 5.71 -15.51
C GLN A 464 -4.38 5.90 -15.69
N MET A 465 -3.59 4.94 -15.18
CA MET A 465 -2.16 4.92 -15.41
C MET A 465 -1.89 4.23 -16.74
N GLU A 466 -1.04 4.85 -17.54
CA GLU A 466 -0.63 4.33 -18.83
C GLU A 466 0.86 3.96 -18.80
N ARG A 467 1.28 3.12 -19.75
CA ARG A 467 2.67 2.80 -19.94
C ARG A 467 3.50 4.06 -20.15
N GLU A 468 4.49 4.29 -19.29
CA GLU A 468 5.37 5.45 -19.34
C GLU A 468 6.81 5.01 -19.65
N GLU A 469 7.32 5.43 -20.83
CA GLU A 469 8.71 5.21 -21.22
C GLU A 469 9.61 6.29 -20.60
N VAL A 470 10.55 5.87 -19.76
CA VAL A 470 11.52 6.78 -19.16
C VAL A 470 12.64 7.09 -20.16
N ARG A 471 13.26 6.05 -20.72
CA ARG A 471 14.36 6.19 -21.70
C ARG A 471 14.72 4.85 -22.34
N ARG A 472 15.40 4.91 -23.47
CA ARG A 472 16.11 3.75 -24.04
C ARG A 472 17.50 3.65 -23.40
N CYS A 473 17.85 2.48 -22.87
CA CYS A 473 19.12 2.21 -22.21
C CYS A 473 20.18 1.70 -23.19
N ILE A 474 19.77 0.77 -24.09
CA ILE A 474 20.59 0.13 -25.10
C ILE A 474 19.79 -0.05 -26.40
N ASP A 475 20.49 -0.26 -27.50
CA ASP A 475 19.91 -0.51 -28.82
C ASP A 475 19.28 -1.92 -28.88
N SER A 476 18.24 -2.09 -29.71
CA SER A 476 17.50 -3.35 -29.87
C SER A 476 18.39 -4.54 -30.26
N ASP A 477 19.37 -4.35 -31.14
CA ASP A 477 20.26 -5.44 -31.57
C ASP A 477 21.21 -5.86 -30.44
N VAL A 478 21.66 -4.90 -29.61
CA VAL A 478 22.46 -5.16 -28.42
C VAL A 478 21.62 -5.94 -27.40
N ASP A 479 20.36 -5.55 -27.23
CA ASP A 479 19.44 -6.22 -26.35
C ASP A 479 19.16 -7.68 -26.73
N LYS A 480 18.96 -7.96 -28.03
CA LYS A 480 18.81 -9.33 -28.55
C LYS A 480 20.02 -10.20 -28.21
N THR A 481 21.22 -9.66 -28.41
CA THR A 481 22.47 -10.36 -28.06
C THR A 481 22.55 -10.63 -26.57
N LEU A 482 22.22 -9.62 -25.74
CA LEU A 482 22.24 -9.73 -24.29
C LEU A 482 21.20 -10.77 -23.78
N LYS A 483 19.99 -10.77 -24.33
CA LYS A 483 18.95 -11.77 -24.00
C LYS A 483 19.43 -13.19 -24.27
N SER A 484 20.06 -13.43 -25.42
CA SER A 484 20.59 -14.75 -25.76
C SER A 484 21.71 -15.19 -24.82
N VAL A 485 22.57 -14.26 -24.39
CA VAL A 485 23.64 -14.54 -23.42
C VAL A 485 23.07 -14.82 -22.03
N LEU A 486 22.06 -14.04 -21.58
CA LEU A 486 21.40 -14.26 -20.28
C LEU A 486 20.54 -15.52 -20.25
N GLU A 487 19.99 -15.95 -21.39
CA GLU A 487 19.33 -17.26 -21.52
C GLU A 487 20.33 -18.40 -21.26
N GLN A 488 21.56 -18.31 -21.77
CA GLN A 488 22.60 -19.33 -21.55
C GLN A 488 23.01 -19.42 -20.06
N VAL A 489 22.88 -18.35 -19.28
CA VAL A 489 23.10 -18.40 -17.83
C VAL A 489 22.10 -19.34 -17.16
N VAL A 490 20.86 -19.36 -17.66
CA VAL A 490 19.78 -20.19 -17.08
C VAL A 490 19.74 -21.58 -17.70
N SER A 491 19.97 -21.72 -19.00
CA SER A 491 19.92 -23.04 -19.64
C SER A 491 21.12 -23.94 -19.28
N THR A 492 22.32 -23.38 -19.21
CA THR A 492 23.55 -24.17 -19.02
C THR A 492 24.55 -23.59 -18.02
N GLY A 493 24.25 -22.46 -17.39
CA GLY A 493 25.14 -21.74 -16.48
C GLY A 493 24.76 -21.81 -15.01
N GLY A 494 25.23 -20.82 -14.23
CA GLY A 494 25.03 -20.72 -12.79
C GLY A 494 23.58 -20.50 -12.34
N GLY A 495 22.67 -20.18 -13.25
CA GLY A 495 21.23 -20.02 -13.01
C GLY A 495 20.38 -21.23 -13.38
N SER A 496 20.97 -22.37 -13.69
CA SER A 496 20.28 -23.53 -14.27
C SER A 496 19.13 -24.10 -13.39
N LYS A 497 19.14 -23.86 -12.10
CA LYS A 497 18.03 -24.25 -11.22
C LYS A 497 16.76 -23.39 -11.42
N ALA A 498 16.82 -22.30 -12.16
CA ALA A 498 15.65 -21.53 -12.58
C ALA A 498 15.08 -21.99 -13.93
N SER A 499 15.73 -22.93 -14.65
CA SER A 499 15.27 -23.41 -15.94
C SER A 499 13.97 -24.21 -15.84
N ILE A 500 13.09 -24.05 -16.83
CA ILE A 500 11.81 -24.76 -16.93
C ILE A 500 11.76 -25.42 -18.28
N GLU A 501 11.49 -26.72 -18.32
CA GLU A 501 11.37 -27.46 -19.57
C GLU A 501 10.25 -26.88 -20.45
N GLY A 502 10.58 -26.64 -21.71
CA GLY A 502 9.69 -26.02 -22.70
C GLY A 502 9.59 -24.51 -22.64
N TYR A 503 10.41 -23.82 -21.83
CA TYR A 503 10.44 -22.36 -21.77
C TYR A 503 11.88 -21.84 -21.74
N HIS A 504 12.17 -20.80 -22.52
CA HIS A 504 13.44 -20.08 -22.38
C HIS A 504 13.28 -18.96 -21.34
N ILE A 505 14.10 -19.03 -20.30
CA ILE A 505 14.19 -18.02 -19.25
C ILE A 505 15.58 -17.41 -19.35
N ALA A 506 15.65 -16.08 -19.36
CA ALA A 506 16.89 -15.34 -19.25
C ALA A 506 17.01 -14.73 -17.86
N GLY A 507 18.21 -14.71 -17.30
CA GLY A 507 18.37 -14.15 -15.97
C GLY A 507 19.79 -14.23 -15.45
N LYS A 508 19.99 -13.74 -14.23
CA LYS A 508 21.28 -13.72 -13.55
C LYS A 508 21.11 -13.99 -12.06
N THR A 509 21.98 -14.83 -11.53
CA THR A 509 22.13 -15.06 -10.08
C THR A 509 23.05 -14.02 -9.47
N GLY A 510 22.80 -13.66 -8.22
CA GLY A 510 23.65 -12.82 -7.40
C GLY A 510 23.96 -13.47 -6.06
N THR A 511 25.15 -13.20 -5.57
CA THR A 511 25.56 -13.52 -4.19
C THR A 511 26.47 -12.37 -3.76
N ALA A 512 26.03 -11.60 -2.76
CA ALA A 512 26.78 -10.50 -2.21
C ALA A 512 27.02 -10.73 -0.73
N GLN A 513 28.16 -10.27 -0.21
CA GLN A 513 28.37 -10.24 1.25
C GLN A 513 27.52 -9.16 1.88
N LYS A 514 27.02 -9.41 3.08
CA LYS A 514 26.24 -8.43 3.83
C LYS A 514 27.16 -7.36 4.42
N ILE A 515 26.79 -6.10 4.23
CA ILE A 515 27.55 -4.96 4.75
C ILE A 515 27.37 -4.89 6.27
N ASP A 516 28.45 -4.66 7.01
CA ASP A 516 28.43 -4.31 8.43
C ASP A 516 28.14 -2.81 8.59
N MET A 517 26.91 -2.48 8.90
CA MET A 517 26.46 -1.09 9.05
C MET A 517 26.98 -0.42 10.33
N VAL A 518 27.56 -1.19 11.26
CA VAL A 518 28.07 -0.68 12.54
C VAL A 518 29.58 -0.40 12.48
N ASN A 519 30.34 -1.38 11.96
CA ASN A 519 31.80 -1.32 11.97
C ASN A 519 32.40 -0.99 10.61
N GLY A 520 31.56 -0.99 9.55
CA GLY A 520 32.01 -0.88 8.16
C GLY A 520 32.59 -2.19 7.63
N GLY A 521 32.70 -2.30 6.29
CA GLY A 521 33.14 -3.53 5.63
C GLY A 521 32.03 -4.57 5.54
N TYR A 522 32.39 -5.86 5.57
CA TYR A 522 31.46 -6.96 5.40
C TYR A 522 31.37 -7.85 6.64
N LEU A 523 30.16 -8.35 6.93
CA LEU A 523 29.92 -9.33 7.97
C LEU A 523 30.41 -10.72 7.51
N PRO A 524 31.39 -11.33 8.18
CA PRO A 524 31.90 -12.64 7.79
C PRO A 524 30.83 -13.73 7.90
N GLY A 525 30.61 -14.48 6.82
CA GLY A 525 29.64 -15.58 6.80
C GLY A 525 28.20 -15.17 6.55
N HIS A 526 27.92 -13.88 6.35
CA HIS A 526 26.59 -13.36 6.07
C HIS A 526 26.47 -12.91 4.61
N TYR A 527 25.43 -13.35 3.91
CA TYR A 527 25.27 -13.16 2.48
C TYR A 527 23.85 -12.76 2.11
N ILE A 528 23.73 -12.09 0.95
CA ILE A 528 22.47 -11.83 0.28
C ILE A 528 22.49 -12.61 -1.03
N ALA A 529 21.61 -13.60 -1.14
CA ALA A 529 21.45 -14.42 -2.33
C ALA A 529 20.30 -13.88 -3.16
N SER A 530 20.48 -13.80 -4.50
CA SER A 530 19.43 -13.28 -5.38
C SER A 530 19.38 -14.00 -6.72
N PHE A 531 18.22 -13.92 -7.37
CA PHE A 531 18.01 -14.21 -8.77
C PHE A 531 17.10 -13.15 -9.37
N CYS A 532 17.48 -12.60 -10.53
CA CYS A 532 16.64 -11.72 -11.31
C CYS A 532 16.63 -12.19 -12.76
N GLY A 533 15.43 -12.39 -13.32
CA GLY A 533 15.28 -12.89 -14.69
C GLY A 533 13.89 -12.67 -15.24
N PHE A 534 13.71 -13.00 -16.50
CA PHE A 534 12.45 -12.84 -17.22
C PHE A 534 12.17 -14.00 -18.17
N GLY A 535 10.90 -14.17 -18.52
CA GLY A 535 10.49 -15.22 -19.45
C GLY A 535 9.02 -15.12 -19.89
N PRO A 536 8.69 -15.83 -20.99
CA PRO A 536 9.58 -16.45 -21.98
C PRO A 536 10.43 -15.41 -22.68
N VAL A 537 11.65 -15.76 -23.13
CA VAL A 537 12.58 -14.80 -23.74
C VAL A 537 12.07 -14.24 -25.07
N GLU A 538 11.31 -15.05 -25.82
CA GLU A 538 10.75 -14.69 -27.13
C GLU A 538 9.63 -13.65 -27.02
N ASP A 539 8.85 -13.71 -25.94
CA ASP A 539 7.76 -12.78 -25.64
C ASP A 539 7.64 -12.59 -24.12
N PRO A 540 8.51 -11.78 -23.49
CA PRO A 540 8.57 -11.66 -22.05
C PRO A 540 7.24 -11.21 -21.43
N GLN A 541 6.65 -12.09 -20.60
CA GLN A 541 5.41 -11.83 -19.89
C GLN A 541 5.67 -11.39 -18.45
N PHE A 542 6.72 -11.94 -17.85
CA PHE A 542 7.06 -11.72 -16.46
C PHE A 542 8.56 -11.47 -16.29
N THR A 543 8.91 -10.48 -15.51
CA THR A 543 10.21 -10.36 -14.86
C THR A 543 10.03 -10.73 -13.40
N VAL A 544 10.91 -11.55 -12.86
CA VAL A 544 10.87 -12.04 -11.47
C VAL A 544 12.18 -11.74 -10.78
N LEU A 545 12.11 -11.13 -9.60
CA LEU A 545 13.24 -10.96 -8.67
C LEU A 545 12.93 -11.74 -7.40
N VAL A 546 13.90 -12.50 -6.92
CA VAL A 546 13.90 -13.16 -5.60
C VAL A 546 15.18 -12.78 -4.87
N ILE A 547 15.05 -12.34 -3.63
CA ILE A 547 16.16 -12.01 -2.73
C ILE A 547 15.98 -12.77 -1.43
N ILE A 548 17.03 -13.42 -0.97
CA ILE A 548 17.12 -14.10 0.32
C ILE A 548 18.23 -13.42 1.12
N ASN A 549 17.85 -12.73 2.14
CA ASN A 549 18.76 -12.03 3.03
C ASN A 549 19.17 -12.96 4.17
N ASP A 550 20.46 -13.21 4.26
CA ASP A 550 21.10 -13.95 5.34
C ASP A 550 20.55 -15.36 5.58
N PRO A 551 20.64 -16.28 4.59
CA PRO A 551 20.21 -17.65 4.77
C PRO A 551 21.08 -18.39 5.78
N ALA A 552 20.47 -19.04 6.79
CA ALA A 552 21.18 -19.70 7.91
C ALA A 552 21.64 -21.14 7.60
N GLY A 553 21.18 -21.75 6.50
CA GLY A 553 21.32 -23.19 6.24
C GLY A 553 22.69 -23.65 5.69
N GLY A 554 23.71 -22.79 5.65
CA GLY A 554 25.05 -23.12 5.10
C GLY A 554 25.16 -22.98 3.57
N GLU A 555 24.06 -23.10 2.81
CA GLU A 555 23.99 -22.76 1.39
C GLU A 555 23.56 -21.30 1.24
N TYR A 556 24.35 -20.49 0.56
CA TYR A 556 24.13 -19.04 0.40
C TYR A 556 24.27 -18.55 -1.03
N TYR A 557 24.59 -19.42 -1.97
CA TYR A 557 24.72 -19.02 -3.39
C TYR A 557 23.35 -18.80 -4.04
N GLY A 558 23.17 -17.68 -4.75
CA GLY A 558 21.91 -17.35 -5.40
C GLY A 558 21.42 -18.43 -6.36
N GLY A 559 22.33 -19.14 -7.07
CA GLY A 559 22.01 -20.29 -7.90
C GLY A 559 21.50 -21.50 -7.13
N GLN A 560 21.77 -21.62 -5.83
CA GLN A 560 21.37 -22.74 -4.98
C GLN A 560 20.08 -22.45 -4.23
N VAL A 561 19.90 -21.22 -3.74
CA VAL A 561 18.79 -20.87 -2.85
C VAL A 561 17.73 -19.98 -3.52
N ALA A 562 18.10 -18.99 -4.37
CA ALA A 562 17.15 -18.07 -4.99
C ALA A 562 16.62 -18.56 -6.35
N ALA A 563 17.45 -19.21 -7.17
CA ALA A 563 17.05 -19.70 -8.48
C ALA A 563 15.95 -20.79 -8.42
N PRO A 564 15.96 -21.77 -7.49
CA PRO A 564 14.86 -22.74 -7.35
C PRO A 564 13.52 -22.08 -7.00
N ILE A 565 13.53 -21.02 -6.18
CA ILE A 565 12.32 -20.29 -5.81
C ILE A 565 11.78 -19.52 -7.01
N ALA A 566 12.68 -18.91 -7.81
CA ALA A 566 12.29 -18.25 -9.05
C ALA A 566 11.71 -19.25 -10.06
N HIS A 567 12.27 -20.48 -10.16
CA HIS A 567 11.70 -21.58 -10.95
C HIS A 567 10.24 -21.85 -10.54
N ASP A 568 10.00 -22.07 -9.23
CA ASP A 568 8.67 -22.39 -8.73
C ASP A 568 7.67 -21.24 -9.01
N ILE A 569 8.12 -19.99 -8.87
CA ILE A 569 7.32 -18.81 -9.17
C ILE A 569 7.00 -18.77 -10.68
N PHE A 570 7.99 -18.81 -11.57
CA PHE A 570 7.77 -18.77 -13.01
C PHE A 570 6.84 -19.89 -13.49
N LEU A 571 7.06 -21.11 -13.02
CA LEU A 571 6.24 -22.26 -13.38
C LEU A 571 4.76 -22.05 -13.04
N GLN A 572 4.47 -21.51 -11.86
CA GLN A 572 3.09 -21.25 -11.44
C GLN A 572 2.51 -20.04 -12.20
N LEU A 573 3.29 -18.98 -12.43
CA LEU A 573 2.87 -17.83 -13.23
C LEU A 573 2.52 -18.25 -14.66
N PHE A 574 3.37 -19.04 -15.32
CA PHE A 574 3.14 -19.51 -16.69
C PHE A 574 1.90 -20.40 -16.78
N ARG A 575 1.68 -21.28 -15.80
CA ARG A 575 0.46 -22.10 -15.72
C ARG A 575 -0.79 -21.26 -15.55
N TYR A 576 -0.78 -20.31 -14.63
CA TYR A 576 -1.96 -19.48 -14.36
C TYR A 576 -2.26 -18.54 -15.54
N ALA A 577 -1.24 -17.95 -16.15
CA ALA A 577 -1.38 -17.08 -17.32
C ALA A 577 -1.59 -17.85 -18.64
N ASN A 578 -1.62 -19.19 -18.61
CA ASN A 578 -1.71 -20.06 -19.81
C ASN A 578 -0.65 -19.73 -20.87
N VAL A 579 0.56 -19.41 -20.43
CA VAL A 579 1.71 -19.21 -21.34
C VAL A 579 2.05 -20.55 -22.01
N LYS A 580 2.09 -20.58 -23.33
CA LYS A 580 2.35 -21.82 -24.07
C LYS A 580 3.84 -22.13 -24.08
N PRO A 581 4.23 -23.39 -23.83
CA PRO A 581 5.61 -23.82 -23.98
C PRO A 581 6.05 -23.79 -25.46
N ILE A 582 7.34 -23.60 -25.66
CA ILE A 582 7.95 -23.65 -27.00
C ILE A 582 8.20 -25.10 -27.35
N ASN A 583 7.74 -25.54 -28.52
CA ASN A 583 8.00 -26.87 -29.01
C ASN A 583 9.43 -26.94 -29.60
N GLY A 584 10.38 -27.47 -28.84
CA GLY A 584 11.73 -27.81 -29.27
C GLY A 584 12.86 -27.15 -28.47
N ASN A 585 13.87 -27.94 -28.10
CA ASN A 585 15.10 -27.51 -27.41
C ASN A 585 16.08 -26.73 -28.32
N GLN A 586 15.63 -25.72 -29.05
CA GLN A 586 16.50 -24.93 -29.90
C GLN A 586 16.97 -23.69 -29.12
N SER A 587 18.28 -23.53 -28.97
CA SER A 587 18.90 -22.37 -28.33
C SER A 587 18.71 -21.11 -29.18
N LEU A 588 18.35 -19.99 -28.59
CA LEU A 588 18.28 -18.67 -29.23
C LEU A 588 19.60 -18.27 -29.92
N LEU A 589 20.74 -18.75 -29.43
CA LEU A 589 22.04 -18.52 -30.07
C LEU A 589 22.18 -19.20 -31.44
N ASP A 590 21.49 -20.34 -31.65
CA ASP A 590 21.52 -21.05 -32.94
C ASP A 590 20.71 -20.30 -33.99
N ASP A 591 19.65 -19.63 -33.62
CA ASP A 591 18.84 -18.78 -34.51
C ASP A 591 19.60 -17.51 -34.93
N ILE A 592 20.36 -16.89 -34.02
CA ILE A 592 21.20 -15.72 -34.33
C ILE A 592 22.33 -16.08 -35.30
N LYS A 593 23.06 -17.19 -35.07
CA LYS A 593 24.11 -17.69 -35.97
C LYS A 593 23.58 -18.07 -37.35
N GLY A 594 22.35 -18.61 -37.41
CA GLY A 594 21.69 -18.94 -38.66
C GLY A 594 21.30 -17.73 -39.50
N THR A 595 21.14 -16.56 -38.89
CA THR A 595 20.77 -15.30 -39.55
C THR A 595 22.03 -14.56 -40.08
N GLU A 596 23.13 -14.61 -39.33
CA GLU A 596 24.43 -14.02 -39.78
C GLU A 596 25.06 -14.81 -40.92
N ALA A 597 24.83 -16.11 -41.01
CA ALA A 597 25.34 -16.95 -42.13
C ALA A 597 24.54 -16.80 -43.44
N LYS A 598 23.40 -16.08 -43.43
CA LYS A 598 22.55 -15.83 -44.60
C LYS A 598 22.63 -14.39 -45.16
N ASN A 599 23.35 -13.51 -44.51
CA ASN A 599 23.71 -12.17 -45.00
C ASN A 599 25.20 -12.11 -45.35
#